data_430dd197e383cbf9d95f9b3e7f462f8e
#
_entry.id   430dd197e383cbf9d95f9b3e7f462f8e
#
_cell.length_a   1.000
_cell.length_b   1.000
_cell.length_c   1.000
_cell.angle_alpha   90.00
_cell.angle_beta   90.00
_cell.angle_gamma   90.00
#
_symmetry.space_group_name_H-M   'P 1'
#
loop_
_entity.id
_entity.type
_entity.pdbx_description
1 polymer ?
#
loop_
_entity_poly.entity_id
_entity_poly.type
_entity_poly.pdbx_seq_one_letter_code
_entity_poly.pdbx_strand_id
1 'polypeptide(L)'
;MEVKYESASPEDIAPIVDMKIEMFREFGYDQYLHENAREIIFEDYSRMYEENMATHFLAKVDNRIVGIVGAFIKSDIPFRYFSKGHYEFIGDVYTVPTYRNHGISMKLNREALDWLRDYGVSFVRLLASDAGRPIYERLGFSPDVDMVLKFET
;
A
#
# COMPACT_ATOMS: atom_id res chain seq x y z
N MET A 1 0.44 14.74 20.49
CA MET A 1 -0.34 13.83 19.63
C MET A 1 0.22 12.42 19.79
N GLU A 2 -0.58 11.54 20.32
CA GLU A 2 -0.19 10.15 20.49
C GLU A 2 -0.66 9.32 19.29
N VAL A 3 0.29 8.70 18.58
CA VAL A 3 0.00 7.85 17.42
C VAL A 3 0.20 6.40 17.82
N LYS A 4 -0.84 5.59 17.64
CA LYS A 4 -0.77 4.14 17.78
C LYS A 4 -0.50 3.51 16.43
N TYR A 5 0.46 2.59 16.39
CA TYR A 5 0.80 1.83 15.18
C TYR A 5 0.40 0.38 15.39
N GLU A 6 -0.31 -0.18 14.44
CA GLU A 6 -0.77 -1.58 14.52
C GLU A 6 -0.95 -2.18 13.13
N SER A 7 -0.90 -3.50 13.06
CA SER A 7 -1.28 -4.21 11.84
C SER A 7 -2.81 -4.33 11.76
N ALA A 8 -3.33 -4.30 10.54
CA ALA A 8 -4.77 -4.36 10.30
C ALA A 8 -5.33 -5.76 10.59
N SER A 9 -6.58 -5.78 11.01
CA SER A 9 -7.40 -6.99 11.11
C SER A 9 -8.54 -6.91 10.08
N PRO A 10 -9.32 -7.99 9.86
CA PRO A 10 -10.41 -7.95 8.88
C PRO A 10 -11.43 -6.83 9.09
N GLU A 11 -11.69 -6.43 10.31
CA GLU A 11 -12.61 -5.32 10.58
C GLU A 11 -12.07 -3.95 10.14
N ASP A 12 -10.78 -3.85 9.88
CA ASP A 12 -10.17 -2.62 9.39
C ASP A 12 -10.27 -2.47 7.86
N ILE A 13 -10.66 -3.52 7.14
CA ILE A 13 -10.67 -3.51 5.66
C ILE A 13 -11.62 -2.43 5.13
N ALA A 14 -12.83 -2.33 5.65
CA ALA A 14 -13.79 -1.33 5.18
C ALA A 14 -13.26 0.11 5.33
N PRO A 15 -12.77 0.55 6.50
CA PRO A 15 -12.18 1.89 6.60
C PRO A 15 -10.91 2.06 5.75
N ILE A 16 -10.11 1.01 5.54
CA ILE A 16 -8.96 1.07 4.65
C ILE A 16 -9.40 1.34 3.21
N VAL A 17 -10.43 0.66 2.74
CA VAL A 17 -10.97 0.86 1.39
C VAL A 17 -11.49 2.29 1.24
N ASP A 18 -12.19 2.81 2.23
CA ASP A 18 -12.67 4.19 2.22
C ASP A 18 -11.50 5.18 2.13
N MET A 19 -10.41 4.93 2.85
CA MET A 19 -9.22 5.76 2.81
C MET A 19 -8.50 5.68 1.46
N LYS A 20 -8.46 4.49 0.84
CA LYS A 20 -7.94 4.32 -0.52
C LYS A 20 -8.74 5.15 -1.53
N ILE A 21 -10.05 5.13 -1.44
CA ILE A 21 -10.91 5.92 -2.33
C ILE A 21 -10.66 7.41 -2.11
N GLU A 22 -10.52 7.84 -0.86
CA GLU A 22 -10.19 9.23 -0.54
C GLU A 22 -8.84 9.64 -1.12
N MET A 23 -7.85 8.75 -1.10
CA MET A 23 -6.56 8.97 -1.74
C MET A 23 -6.72 9.22 -3.24
N PHE A 24 -7.50 8.40 -3.93
CA PHE A 24 -7.76 8.60 -5.36
C PHE A 24 -8.46 9.92 -5.62
N ARG A 25 -9.41 10.29 -4.76
CA ARG A 25 -10.13 11.57 -4.88
C ARG A 25 -9.17 12.75 -4.71
N GLU A 26 -8.30 12.71 -3.72
CA GLU A 26 -7.32 13.78 -3.47
C GLU A 26 -6.40 13.99 -4.68
N PHE A 27 -6.00 12.91 -5.35
CA PHE A 27 -5.10 12.98 -6.51
C PHE A 27 -5.84 13.17 -7.84
N GLY A 28 -7.17 13.30 -7.82
CA GLY A 28 -7.97 13.52 -9.03
C GLY A 28 -8.16 12.28 -9.89
N TYR A 29 -7.98 11.10 -9.32
CA TYR A 29 -8.10 9.82 -10.02
C TYR A 29 -9.40 9.07 -9.75
N ASP A 30 -10.29 9.59 -8.91
CA ASP A 30 -11.56 8.96 -8.57
C ASP A 30 -12.45 8.74 -9.81
N GLN A 31 -12.35 9.61 -10.81
CA GLN A 31 -13.06 9.47 -12.09
C GLN A 31 -12.68 8.21 -12.87
N TYR A 32 -11.53 7.63 -12.60
CA TYR A 32 -11.06 6.39 -13.25
C TYR A 32 -11.44 5.13 -12.49
N LEU A 33 -12.04 5.27 -11.29
CA LEU A 33 -12.50 4.13 -10.53
C LEU A 33 -13.80 3.58 -11.13
N HIS A 34 -13.93 2.25 -11.11
CA HIS A 34 -15.19 1.60 -11.45
C HIS A 34 -16.28 2.04 -10.47
N GLU A 35 -17.53 2.13 -10.94
CA GLU A 35 -18.65 2.55 -10.08
C GLU A 35 -18.83 1.68 -8.85
N ASN A 36 -18.46 0.38 -8.93
CA ASN A 36 -18.49 -0.57 -7.83
C ASN A 36 -17.13 -0.79 -7.19
N ALA A 37 -16.21 0.16 -7.33
CA ALA A 37 -14.82 0.00 -6.86
C ALA A 37 -14.75 -0.35 -5.38
N ARG A 38 -15.59 0.27 -4.55
CA ARG A 38 -15.57 0.03 -3.10
C ARG A 38 -15.83 -1.45 -2.77
N GLU A 39 -16.87 -2.02 -3.37
CA GLU A 39 -17.23 -3.44 -3.15
C GLU A 39 -16.17 -4.37 -3.71
N ILE A 40 -15.66 -4.08 -4.89
CA ILE A 40 -14.64 -4.91 -5.56
C ILE A 40 -13.35 -4.92 -4.73
N ILE A 41 -12.89 -3.77 -4.30
CA ILE A 41 -11.66 -3.67 -3.50
C ILE A 41 -11.85 -4.37 -2.15
N PHE A 42 -12.99 -4.18 -1.52
CA PHE A 42 -13.31 -4.84 -0.25
C PHE A 42 -13.24 -6.36 -0.37
N GLU A 43 -13.86 -6.92 -1.42
CA GLU A 43 -13.86 -8.36 -1.67
C GLU A 43 -12.45 -8.87 -1.96
N ASP A 44 -11.67 -8.16 -2.78
CA ASP A 44 -10.30 -8.52 -3.11
C ASP A 44 -9.41 -8.51 -1.86
N TYR A 45 -9.48 -7.47 -1.06
CA TYR A 45 -8.67 -7.38 0.16
C TYR A 45 -9.07 -8.44 1.17
N SER A 46 -10.37 -8.69 1.35
CA SER A 46 -10.86 -9.75 2.24
C SER A 46 -10.28 -11.10 1.86
N ARG A 47 -10.31 -11.44 0.57
CA ARG A 47 -9.73 -12.68 0.05
C ARG A 47 -8.21 -12.72 0.28
N MET A 48 -7.50 -11.65 -0.04
CA MET A 48 -6.04 -11.60 0.14
C MET A 48 -5.64 -11.73 1.60
N TYR A 49 -6.40 -11.15 2.52
CA TYR A 49 -6.16 -11.31 3.94
C TYR A 49 -6.33 -12.75 4.39
N GLU A 50 -7.39 -13.41 3.94
CA GLU A 50 -7.63 -14.84 4.25
C GLU A 50 -6.52 -15.73 3.71
N GLU A 51 -6.00 -15.42 2.54
CA GLU A 51 -4.91 -16.16 1.90
C GLU A 51 -3.51 -15.79 2.44
N ASN A 52 -3.44 -14.83 3.36
CA ASN A 52 -2.18 -14.27 3.86
C ASN A 52 -1.29 -13.70 2.74
N MET A 53 -1.92 -13.07 1.76
CA MET A 53 -1.26 -12.46 0.60
C MET A 53 -1.28 -10.93 0.65
N ALA A 54 -1.83 -10.36 1.69
CA ALA A 54 -1.81 -8.92 1.92
C ALA A 54 -2.02 -8.60 3.39
N THR A 55 -1.52 -7.46 3.81
CA THR A 55 -1.86 -6.83 5.07
C THR A 55 -1.70 -5.32 4.94
N HIS A 56 -2.22 -4.60 5.90
CA HIS A 56 -1.99 -3.16 6.01
C HIS A 56 -1.43 -2.84 7.38
N PHE A 57 -0.64 -1.79 7.45
CA PHE A 57 -0.15 -1.21 8.70
C PHE A 57 -0.80 0.14 8.88
N LEU A 58 -1.28 0.40 10.08
CA LEU A 58 -2.16 1.51 10.40
C LEU A 58 -1.53 2.42 11.44
N ALA A 59 -1.70 3.71 11.25
CA ALA A 59 -1.48 4.71 12.29
C ALA A 59 -2.85 5.22 12.73
N LYS A 60 -3.10 5.21 14.03
CA LYS A 60 -4.35 5.66 14.62
C LYS A 60 -4.12 6.78 15.63
N VAL A 61 -5.00 7.76 15.62
CA VAL A 61 -5.09 8.82 16.63
C VAL A 61 -6.55 8.84 17.12
N ASP A 62 -6.74 8.71 18.42
CA ASP A 62 -8.07 8.64 19.03
C ASP A 62 -8.97 7.58 18.36
N ASN A 63 -8.41 6.41 18.11
CA ASN A 63 -9.05 5.26 17.45
C ASN A 63 -9.48 5.49 15.99
N ARG A 64 -9.03 6.58 15.37
CA ARG A 64 -9.26 6.84 13.95
C ARG A 64 -8.01 6.55 13.15
N ILE A 65 -8.17 5.90 12.01
CA ILE A 65 -7.07 5.67 11.08
C ILE A 65 -6.67 7.00 10.44
N VAL A 66 -5.41 7.39 10.61
CA VAL A 66 -4.86 8.62 10.03
C VAL A 66 -3.77 8.35 9.01
N GLY A 67 -3.31 7.11 8.91
CA GLY A 67 -2.33 6.69 7.91
C GLY A 67 -2.39 5.21 7.66
N ILE A 68 -2.11 4.82 6.43
CA ILE A 68 -2.07 3.42 6.00
C ILE A 68 -0.88 3.17 5.09
N VAL A 69 -0.36 1.96 5.11
CA VAL A 69 0.54 1.41 4.10
C VAL A 69 0.15 -0.04 3.89
N GLY A 70 -0.06 -0.44 2.64
CA GLY A 70 -0.38 -1.81 2.27
C GLY A 70 0.85 -2.57 1.78
N ALA A 71 0.93 -3.83 2.17
CA ALA A 71 1.93 -4.79 1.69
C ALA A 71 1.18 -5.93 0.99
N PHE A 72 1.57 -6.21 -0.26
CA PHE A 72 0.85 -7.15 -1.11
C PHE A 72 1.81 -8.16 -1.73
N ILE A 73 1.39 -9.41 -1.77
CA ILE A 73 2.05 -10.48 -2.50
C ILE A 73 1.25 -10.71 -3.77
N LYS A 74 1.86 -10.50 -4.93
CA LYS A 74 1.19 -10.60 -6.23
C LYS A 74 1.73 -11.78 -7.01
N SER A 75 0.86 -12.49 -7.72
CA SER A 75 1.26 -13.64 -8.52
C SER A 75 1.99 -13.22 -9.78
N ASP A 76 3.04 -13.95 -10.12
CA ASP A 76 3.78 -13.79 -11.36
C ASP A 76 4.50 -15.10 -11.69
N ILE A 77 5.13 -15.16 -12.84
CA ILE A 77 5.91 -16.34 -13.24
C ILE A 77 7.18 -16.47 -12.39
N PRO A 78 7.62 -17.69 -12.07
CA PRO A 78 8.85 -17.88 -11.31
C PRO A 78 10.07 -17.66 -12.20
N PHE A 79 10.81 -16.60 -11.92
CA PHE A 79 12.10 -16.35 -12.55
C PHE A 79 13.01 -15.62 -11.55
N ARG A 80 14.15 -15.16 -12.00
CA ARG A 80 15.23 -14.64 -11.16
C ARG A 80 14.82 -13.80 -9.94
N TYR A 81 13.86 -12.88 -10.11
CA TYR A 81 13.38 -12.02 -9.02
C TYR A 81 12.10 -12.52 -8.35
N PHE A 82 11.37 -13.42 -9.02
CA PHE A 82 10.07 -13.93 -8.58
C PHE A 82 10.11 -15.46 -8.45
N SER A 83 11.18 -15.96 -7.82
CA SER A 83 11.47 -17.39 -7.76
C SER A 83 10.37 -18.25 -7.14
N LYS A 84 9.47 -17.64 -6.37
CA LYS A 84 8.32 -18.33 -5.77
C LYS A 84 7.02 -18.15 -6.57
N GLY A 85 7.09 -17.59 -7.78
CA GLY A 85 5.91 -17.34 -8.60
C GLY A 85 5.11 -16.12 -8.20
N HIS A 86 5.69 -15.19 -7.44
CA HIS A 86 5.05 -13.93 -7.06
C HIS A 86 6.09 -12.83 -6.87
N TYR A 87 5.60 -11.61 -6.84
CA TYR A 87 6.39 -10.44 -6.46
C TYR A 87 5.63 -9.61 -5.42
N GLU A 88 6.36 -8.79 -4.75
CA GLU A 88 5.88 -8.05 -3.60
C GLU A 88 5.73 -6.56 -3.93
N PHE A 89 4.69 -5.97 -3.41
CA PHE A 89 4.29 -4.62 -3.75
C PHE A 89 3.89 -3.83 -2.51
N ILE A 90 4.39 -2.60 -2.40
CA ILE A 90 3.91 -1.62 -1.44
C ILE A 90 2.87 -0.75 -2.15
N GLY A 91 1.70 -0.64 -1.58
CA GLY A 91 0.62 0.19 -2.10
C GLY A 91 -0.17 0.84 -1.00
N ASP A 92 -1.21 1.56 -1.37
CA ASP A 92 -2.09 2.24 -0.42
C ASP A 92 -1.34 3.11 0.59
N VAL A 93 -0.29 3.79 0.14
CA VAL A 93 0.50 4.68 0.99
C VAL A 93 -0.23 6.01 1.10
N TYR A 94 -0.87 6.24 2.23
CA TYR A 94 -1.66 7.44 2.44
C TYR A 94 -1.63 7.89 3.89
N THR A 95 -1.48 9.19 4.09
CA THR A 95 -1.61 9.84 5.40
C THR A 95 -2.59 11.00 5.25
N VAL A 96 -3.55 11.08 6.15
CA VAL A 96 -4.52 12.19 6.18
C VAL A 96 -3.74 13.52 6.24
N PRO A 97 -4.10 14.53 5.42
CA PRO A 97 -3.28 15.73 5.25
C PRO A 97 -2.84 16.41 6.55
N THR A 98 -3.73 16.53 7.53
CA THR A 98 -3.42 17.20 8.81
C THR A 98 -2.40 16.44 9.66
N TYR A 99 -2.12 15.18 9.34
CA TYR A 99 -1.17 14.34 10.08
C TYR A 99 0.14 14.12 9.33
N ARG A 100 0.32 14.77 8.19
CA ARG A 100 1.55 14.68 7.39
C ARG A 100 2.71 15.40 8.08
N ASN A 101 3.94 15.04 7.69
CA ASN A 101 5.18 15.61 8.22
C ASN A 101 5.43 15.27 9.71
N HIS A 102 4.91 14.14 10.17
CA HIS A 102 5.12 13.61 11.52
C HIS A 102 5.84 12.25 11.51
N GLY A 103 6.38 11.84 10.37
CA GLY A 103 7.09 10.56 10.26
C GLY A 103 6.21 9.33 10.16
N ILE A 104 4.89 9.48 10.04
CA ILE A 104 3.94 8.36 10.01
C ILE A 104 4.18 7.44 8.81
N SER A 105 4.28 8.01 7.62
CA SER A 105 4.49 7.22 6.40
C SER A 105 5.80 6.43 6.46
N MET A 106 6.87 7.05 6.94
CA MET A 106 8.17 6.38 7.07
C MET A 106 8.08 5.18 8.01
N LYS A 107 7.44 5.36 9.15
CA LYS A 107 7.25 4.29 10.14
C LYS A 107 6.44 3.13 9.57
N LEU A 108 5.31 3.44 8.93
CA LEU A 108 4.43 2.42 8.36
C LEU A 108 5.10 1.66 7.21
N ASN A 109 5.85 2.37 6.36
CA ASN A 109 6.61 1.72 5.28
C ASN A 109 7.65 0.74 5.84
N ARG A 110 8.34 1.11 6.91
CA ARG A 110 9.30 0.21 7.56
C ARG A 110 8.64 -1.05 8.07
N GLU A 111 7.48 -0.92 8.70
CA GLU A 111 6.72 -2.09 9.19
C GLU A 111 6.26 -2.99 8.04
N ALA A 112 5.80 -2.40 6.95
CA ALA A 112 5.41 -3.13 5.75
C ALA A 112 6.60 -3.87 5.13
N LEU A 113 7.75 -3.22 5.05
CA LEU A 113 8.97 -3.84 4.53
C LEU A 113 9.46 -4.98 5.43
N ASP A 114 9.36 -4.83 6.75
CA ASP A 114 9.71 -5.90 7.69
C ASP A 114 8.80 -7.12 7.50
N TRP A 115 7.50 -6.91 7.35
CA TRP A 115 6.55 -7.99 7.08
C TRP A 115 6.88 -8.72 5.76
N LEU A 116 7.19 -7.97 4.70
CA LEU A 116 7.58 -8.54 3.42
C LEU A 116 8.88 -9.32 3.53
N ARG A 117 9.86 -8.77 4.25
CA ARG A 117 11.14 -9.47 4.48
C ARG A 117 10.91 -10.78 5.23
N ASP A 118 10.10 -10.78 6.27
CA ASP A 118 9.77 -11.99 7.04
C ASP A 118 8.98 -13.00 6.21
N TYR A 119 8.24 -12.53 5.22
CA TYR A 119 7.57 -13.40 4.25
C TYR A 119 8.57 -14.16 3.38
N GLY A 120 9.80 -13.69 3.30
CA GLY A 120 10.89 -14.34 2.56
C GLY A 120 11.14 -13.75 1.18
N VAL A 121 10.79 -12.48 0.97
CA VAL A 121 10.96 -11.82 -0.32
C VAL A 121 12.34 -11.18 -0.45
N SER A 122 12.79 -11.04 -1.69
CA SER A 122 14.05 -10.38 -2.02
C SER A 122 13.86 -9.13 -2.89
N PHE A 123 12.65 -8.83 -3.30
CA PHE A 123 12.38 -7.77 -4.27
C PHE A 123 11.00 -7.16 -3.97
N VAL A 124 10.95 -5.84 -3.86
CA VAL A 124 9.72 -5.11 -3.56
C VAL A 124 9.56 -3.97 -4.56
N ARG A 125 8.37 -3.85 -5.13
CA ARG A 125 8.02 -2.77 -6.05
C ARG A 125 7.02 -1.80 -5.42
N LEU A 126 7.03 -0.58 -5.92
CA LEU A 126 5.99 0.41 -5.64
C LEU A 126 5.90 1.41 -6.79
N LEU A 127 4.79 2.12 -6.84
CA LEU A 127 4.61 3.25 -7.75
C LEU A 127 4.84 4.53 -6.93
N ALA A 128 5.90 5.25 -7.24
CA ALA A 128 6.27 6.45 -6.50
C ALA A 128 5.58 7.69 -7.07
N SER A 129 4.85 8.42 -6.22
CA SER A 129 4.46 9.79 -6.54
C SER A 129 5.66 10.71 -6.33
N ASP A 130 5.63 11.90 -6.95
CA ASP A 130 6.69 12.88 -6.76
C ASP A 130 6.86 13.26 -5.29
N ALA A 131 5.75 13.41 -4.57
CA ALA A 131 5.77 13.76 -3.16
C ALA A 131 6.32 12.64 -2.26
N GLY A 132 6.05 11.38 -2.61
CA GLY A 132 6.50 10.21 -1.84
C GLY A 132 7.94 9.79 -2.14
N ARG A 133 8.46 10.16 -3.30
CA ARG A 133 9.77 9.70 -3.77
C ARG A 133 10.90 9.89 -2.77
N PRO A 134 11.06 11.05 -2.10
CA PRO A 134 12.14 11.21 -1.12
C PRO A 134 12.09 10.21 0.03
N ILE A 135 10.89 9.82 0.46
CA ILE A 135 10.71 8.82 1.52
C ILE A 135 11.21 7.46 1.01
N TYR A 136 10.80 7.07 -0.19
CA TYR A 136 11.18 5.79 -0.77
C TYR A 136 12.69 5.69 -1.03
N GLU A 137 13.31 6.76 -1.51
CA GLU A 137 14.75 6.80 -1.69
C GLU A 137 15.50 6.62 -0.37
N ARG A 138 15.02 7.24 0.71
CA ARG A 138 15.60 7.04 2.05
C ARG A 138 15.44 5.61 2.56
N LEU A 139 14.41 4.90 2.11
CA LEU A 139 14.19 3.50 2.44
C LEU A 139 15.03 2.54 1.58
N GLY A 140 15.74 3.06 0.58
CA GLY A 140 16.61 2.26 -0.28
C GLY A 140 16.00 1.90 -1.64
N PHE A 141 14.83 2.42 -1.97
CA PHE A 141 14.25 2.21 -3.30
C PHE A 141 14.99 3.02 -4.36
N SER A 142 15.11 2.45 -5.53
CA SER A 142 15.67 3.11 -6.71
C SER A 142 14.83 2.79 -7.93
N PRO A 143 14.84 3.67 -8.95
CA PRO A 143 14.15 3.36 -10.20
C PRO A 143 14.63 2.07 -10.83
N ASP A 144 13.72 1.35 -11.45
CA ASP A 144 14.02 0.13 -12.17
C ASP A 144 13.67 0.31 -13.66
N VAL A 145 13.72 -0.77 -14.39
CA VAL A 145 13.67 -0.77 -15.87
C VAL A 145 12.27 -0.72 -16.47
N ASP A 146 11.23 -0.63 -15.66
CA ASP A 146 9.85 -0.58 -16.13
C ASP A 146 9.62 0.61 -17.05
N MET A 147 9.01 0.33 -18.21
CA MET A 147 8.57 1.35 -19.18
C MET A 147 7.08 1.27 -19.33
N VAL A 148 6.42 2.41 -19.54
CA VAL A 148 4.96 2.49 -19.65
C VAL A 148 4.57 3.13 -20.97
N LEU A 149 3.68 2.47 -21.70
CA LEU A 149 3.00 3.02 -22.87
C LEU A 149 1.51 3.12 -22.55
N LYS A 150 0.96 4.29 -22.73
CA LYS A 150 -0.47 4.52 -22.54
C LYS A 150 -1.14 4.60 -23.92
N PHE A 151 -2.17 3.79 -24.10
CA PHE A 151 -3.00 3.91 -25.30
C PHE A 151 -4.10 4.93 -25.04
N GLU A 152 -4.34 5.80 -26.01
CA GLU A 152 -5.47 6.72 -25.96
C GLU A 152 -6.77 5.94 -26.20
N THR A 153 -7.76 6.17 -25.34
CA THR A 153 -9.06 5.51 -25.43
C THR A 153 -10.19 6.53 -25.50
#